data_04ffe3d0f24bd52b31e25b0967fcabb0
#
_entry.id   04ffe3d0f24bd52b31e25b0967fcabb0
#
_cell.length_a   1.000
_cell.length_b   1.000
_cell.length_c   1.000
_cell.angle_alpha   90.00
_cell.angle_beta   90.00
_cell.angle_gamma   90.00
#
_symmetry.space_group_name_H-M   'P 1'
#
loop_
_entity.id
_entity.type
_entity.pdbx_description
1 polymer ?
#
loop_
_entity_poly.entity_id
_entity_poly.type
_entity_poly.pdbx_seq_one_letter_code
_entity_poly.pdbx_strand_id
1 'polypeptide(L)'
;MPGHHPGPCGTRLGGILLKLYIVGIGPGNYENMTIRADRALQESQVIVGYPVYVDLVKDRYPDKEYLSTPMTQEADRCRMAIEEAQTGKTVAMVCSGDSGIYGMAALIYELLGEDTSVEAEVVPGLTAACSGGAVLGAPLTHDFAVISLSDRLTPWEKITARLEHAAQGDLSIVLYNPKSHGRPDHLAKACDILLKYLPETRPCGIVRNIGREGQSKTILTLRQLRDFDADMFCTVFIGNAQTKVLAGNLVTPRGYRDV
;
A
#
# COMPACT_ATOMS: atom_id res chain seq x y z
N MET A 1 4.48 21.82 -36.12
CA MET A 1 3.39 20.85 -36.26
C MET A 1 3.19 20.17 -34.91
N PRO A 2 2.12 20.40 -34.14
CA PRO A 2 1.90 19.70 -32.88
C PRO A 2 1.35 18.32 -33.18
N GLY A 3 2.06 17.28 -32.70
CA GLY A 3 1.65 15.90 -32.82
C GLY A 3 0.39 15.61 -32.02
N HIS A 4 -0.64 15.16 -32.68
CA HIS A 4 -1.81 14.54 -32.07
C HIS A 4 -1.35 13.21 -31.41
N HIS A 5 -1.36 13.17 -30.07
CA HIS A 5 -1.44 11.92 -29.35
C HIS A 5 -2.90 11.44 -29.45
N PRO A 6 -3.19 10.27 -30.01
CA PRO A 6 -4.52 9.69 -29.87
C PRO A 6 -4.72 9.34 -28.40
N GLY A 7 -5.76 9.90 -27.79
CA GLY A 7 -6.22 9.50 -26.47
C GLY A 7 -6.66 8.03 -26.47
N PRO A 8 -6.74 7.37 -25.30
CA PRO A 8 -7.07 5.95 -25.21
C PRO A 8 -8.44 5.69 -25.86
N CYS A 9 -8.43 4.74 -26.80
CA CYS A 9 -9.62 4.29 -27.49
C CYS A 9 -10.40 3.34 -26.55
N GLY A 10 -11.28 3.92 -25.72
CA GLY A 10 -12.19 3.13 -24.89
C GLY A 10 -13.27 2.47 -25.77
N THR A 11 -13.49 1.19 -25.59
CA THR A 11 -14.53 0.41 -26.28
C THR A 11 -15.91 0.85 -25.76
N ARG A 12 -16.83 1.15 -26.66
CA ARG A 12 -18.20 1.58 -26.30
C ARG A 12 -19.19 0.46 -26.60
N LEU A 13 -19.92 -0.02 -25.61
CA LEU A 13 -21.14 -0.81 -25.82
C LEU A 13 -22.33 0.17 -25.90
N GLY A 14 -22.94 0.32 -27.08
CA GLY A 14 -24.07 1.22 -27.27
C GLY A 14 -23.82 2.68 -26.89
N GLY A 15 -22.56 3.17 -26.96
CA GLY A 15 -22.18 4.56 -26.60
C GLY A 15 -21.76 4.76 -25.15
N ILE A 16 -21.85 3.76 -24.29
CA ILE A 16 -21.43 3.80 -22.88
C ILE A 16 -19.96 3.36 -22.79
N LEU A 17 -19.12 4.16 -22.11
CA LEU A 17 -17.76 3.80 -21.79
C LEU A 17 -17.79 2.85 -20.57
N LEU A 18 -17.31 1.61 -20.75
CA LEU A 18 -17.19 0.65 -19.65
C LEU A 18 -15.96 1.03 -18.81
N LYS A 19 -16.15 1.52 -17.59
CA LYS A 19 -15.10 2.12 -16.77
C LYS A 19 -14.90 1.40 -15.46
N LEU A 20 -13.66 1.03 -15.17
CA LEU A 20 -13.23 0.46 -13.90
C LEU A 20 -12.07 1.29 -13.32
N TYR A 21 -12.31 1.96 -12.22
CA TYR A 21 -11.27 2.62 -11.44
C TYR A 21 -10.67 1.65 -10.42
N ILE A 22 -9.34 1.58 -10.32
CA ILE A 22 -8.64 0.85 -9.27
C ILE A 22 -8.05 1.91 -8.33
N VAL A 23 -8.73 2.15 -7.22
CA VAL A 23 -8.55 3.35 -6.40
C VAL A 23 -7.75 3.08 -5.15
N GLY A 24 -6.59 3.71 -5.02
CA GLY A 24 -5.87 3.82 -3.76
C GLY A 24 -6.54 4.89 -2.89
N ILE A 25 -7.16 4.48 -1.78
CA ILE A 25 -7.89 5.40 -0.89
C ILE A 25 -6.99 6.05 0.18
N GLY A 26 -5.67 5.82 0.11
CA GLY A 26 -4.75 6.28 1.14
C GLY A 26 -4.88 5.49 2.45
N PRO A 27 -4.41 6.05 3.57
CA PRO A 27 -4.31 5.31 4.83
C PRO A 27 -5.65 5.07 5.53
N GLY A 28 -6.69 5.85 5.22
CA GLY A 28 -8.03 5.61 5.74
C GLY A 28 -8.82 6.85 6.11
N ASN A 29 -8.18 7.99 6.35
CA ASN A 29 -8.86 9.26 6.56
C ASN A 29 -9.01 10.04 5.24
N TYR A 30 -10.09 10.81 5.13
CA TYR A 30 -10.39 11.59 3.93
C TYR A 30 -9.31 12.65 3.60
N GLU A 31 -8.73 13.29 4.61
CA GLU A 31 -7.70 14.32 4.44
C GLU A 31 -6.46 13.82 3.67
N ASN A 32 -6.18 12.51 3.75
CA ASN A 32 -5.08 11.86 3.05
C ASN A 32 -5.52 11.12 1.77
N MET A 33 -6.78 11.25 1.37
CA MET A 33 -7.27 10.76 0.09
C MET A 33 -6.90 11.78 -1.01
N THR A 34 -6.47 11.29 -2.16
CA THR A 34 -6.22 12.17 -3.30
C THR A 34 -7.54 12.73 -3.86
N ILE A 35 -7.54 13.95 -4.37
CA ILE A 35 -8.71 14.54 -5.04
C ILE A 35 -9.16 13.65 -6.22
N ARG A 36 -8.22 12.99 -6.91
CA ARG A 36 -8.56 12.06 -8.00
C ARG A 36 -9.28 10.83 -7.49
N ALA A 37 -8.87 10.28 -6.33
CA ALA A 37 -9.56 9.15 -5.71
C ALA A 37 -11.00 9.54 -5.29
N ASP A 38 -11.17 10.70 -4.64
CA ASP A 38 -12.50 11.21 -4.26
C ASP A 38 -13.42 11.34 -5.50
N ARG A 39 -12.93 11.94 -6.61
CA ARG A 39 -13.69 12.06 -7.85
C ARG A 39 -14.04 10.69 -8.45
N ALA A 40 -13.11 9.76 -8.51
CA ALA A 40 -13.37 8.43 -9.03
C ALA A 40 -14.46 7.70 -8.23
N LEU A 41 -14.46 7.84 -6.89
CA LEU A 41 -15.52 7.28 -6.05
C LEU A 41 -16.86 7.98 -6.26
N GLN A 42 -16.88 9.30 -6.43
CA GLN A 42 -18.10 10.04 -6.75
C GLN A 42 -18.70 9.66 -8.11
N GLU A 43 -17.87 9.46 -9.13
CA GLU A 43 -18.27 9.08 -10.49
C GLU A 43 -18.79 7.62 -10.54
N SER A 44 -18.38 6.75 -9.62
CA SER A 44 -18.72 5.34 -9.64
C SER A 44 -20.12 5.08 -9.10
N GLN A 45 -20.82 4.11 -9.70
CA GLN A 45 -22.13 3.61 -9.25
C GLN A 45 -21.96 2.46 -8.27
N VAL A 46 -20.91 1.65 -8.48
CA VAL A 46 -20.57 0.49 -7.65
C VAL A 46 -19.18 0.65 -7.05
N ILE A 47 -19.03 0.37 -5.77
CA ILE A 47 -17.75 0.34 -5.07
C ILE A 47 -17.51 -1.09 -4.60
N VAL A 48 -16.43 -1.69 -5.08
CA VAL A 48 -16.00 -3.05 -4.74
C VAL A 48 -14.78 -3.00 -3.85
N GLY A 49 -14.71 -3.79 -2.79
CA GLY A 49 -13.54 -3.80 -1.93
C GLY A 49 -13.55 -4.89 -0.87
N TYR A 50 -12.44 -5.00 -0.14
CA TYR A 50 -12.41 -5.75 1.09
C TYR A 50 -13.27 -5.04 2.15
N PRO A 51 -14.07 -5.76 2.98
CA PRO A 51 -15.04 -5.12 3.88
C PRO A 51 -14.47 -3.98 4.72
N VAL A 52 -13.29 -4.18 5.32
CA VAL A 52 -12.60 -3.15 6.14
C VAL A 52 -12.29 -1.87 5.33
N TYR A 53 -12.01 -1.98 4.04
CA TYR A 53 -11.71 -0.82 3.18
C TYR A 53 -12.98 -0.13 2.68
N VAL A 54 -14.02 -0.91 2.42
CA VAL A 54 -15.37 -0.40 2.13
C VAL A 54 -15.89 0.42 3.31
N ASP A 55 -15.71 -0.07 4.53
CA ASP A 55 -16.12 0.63 5.75
C ASP A 55 -15.45 2.00 5.94
N LEU A 56 -14.24 2.22 5.37
CA LEU A 56 -13.57 3.51 5.42
C LEU A 56 -14.18 4.58 4.51
N VAL A 57 -14.99 4.19 3.53
CA VAL A 57 -15.52 5.11 2.52
C VAL A 57 -17.04 5.18 2.47
N LYS A 58 -17.76 4.16 2.93
CA LYS A 58 -19.22 4.03 2.77
C LYS A 58 -20.03 5.20 3.33
N ASP A 59 -19.63 5.76 4.47
CA ASP A 59 -20.36 6.85 5.10
C ASP A 59 -20.28 8.17 4.31
N ARG A 60 -19.21 8.30 3.50
CA ARG A 60 -18.99 9.46 2.65
C ARG A 60 -19.72 9.37 1.31
N TYR A 61 -19.95 8.17 0.81
CA TYR A 61 -20.64 7.92 -0.47
C TYR A 61 -21.86 7.02 -0.26
N PRO A 62 -22.88 7.49 0.50
CA PRO A 62 -23.99 6.62 0.97
C PRO A 62 -24.89 6.09 -0.15
N ASP A 63 -24.91 6.77 -1.31
CA ASP A 63 -25.81 6.42 -2.44
C ASP A 63 -25.19 5.40 -3.41
N LYS A 64 -24.06 4.77 -3.06
CA LYS A 64 -23.39 3.80 -3.93
C LYS A 64 -23.82 2.38 -3.59
N GLU A 65 -23.77 1.51 -4.58
CA GLU A 65 -23.85 0.07 -4.39
C GLU A 65 -22.51 -0.46 -3.89
N TYR A 66 -22.51 -1.25 -2.83
CA TYR A 66 -21.30 -1.80 -2.21
C TYR A 66 -21.23 -3.30 -2.35
N LEU A 67 -20.14 -3.80 -2.94
CA LEU A 67 -19.86 -5.22 -3.10
C LEU A 67 -18.55 -5.58 -2.40
N SER A 68 -18.54 -6.72 -1.75
CA SER A 68 -17.35 -7.20 -1.04
C SER A 68 -17.23 -8.71 -1.07
N THR A 69 -15.99 -9.22 -0.98
CA THR A 69 -15.71 -10.63 -0.76
C THR A 69 -14.86 -10.79 0.49
N PRO A 70 -14.89 -11.94 1.16
CA PRO A 70 -14.03 -12.23 2.31
C PRO A 70 -12.54 -12.08 1.99
N MET A 71 -11.72 -12.06 3.03
CA MET A 71 -10.25 -12.14 2.92
C MET A 71 -9.86 -13.40 2.14
N THR A 72 -8.76 -13.35 1.40
CA THR A 72 -8.23 -14.45 0.56
C THR A 72 -8.97 -14.71 -0.75
N GLN A 73 -9.96 -13.89 -1.10
CA GLN A 73 -10.71 -13.96 -2.35
C GLN A 73 -10.42 -12.74 -3.25
N GLU A 74 -9.14 -12.37 -3.36
CA GLU A 74 -8.71 -11.20 -4.14
C GLU A 74 -9.07 -11.36 -5.62
N ALA A 75 -8.85 -12.55 -6.19
CA ALA A 75 -9.18 -12.83 -7.58
C ALA A 75 -10.68 -12.77 -7.87
N ASP A 76 -11.52 -13.30 -6.97
CA ASP A 76 -12.97 -13.25 -7.13
C ASP A 76 -13.50 -11.82 -7.01
N ARG A 77 -12.91 -11.03 -6.10
CA ARG A 77 -13.21 -9.60 -5.97
C ARG A 77 -12.86 -8.82 -7.24
N CYS A 78 -11.73 -9.11 -7.85
CA CYS A 78 -11.33 -8.49 -9.11
C CYS A 78 -12.26 -8.89 -10.26
N ARG A 79 -12.62 -10.17 -10.37
CA ARG A 79 -13.61 -10.63 -11.37
C ARG A 79 -14.95 -9.95 -11.19
N MET A 80 -15.45 -9.89 -9.96
CA MET A 80 -16.70 -9.20 -9.63
C MET A 80 -16.68 -7.73 -10.10
N ALA A 81 -15.57 -7.00 -9.87
CA ALA A 81 -15.44 -5.62 -10.31
C ALA A 81 -15.44 -5.49 -11.85
N ILE A 82 -14.80 -6.41 -12.55
CA ILE A 82 -14.77 -6.44 -14.03
C ILE A 82 -16.18 -6.77 -14.56
N GLU A 83 -16.85 -7.78 -14.02
CA GLU A 83 -18.19 -8.21 -14.41
C GLU A 83 -19.21 -7.08 -14.22
N GLU A 84 -19.16 -6.37 -13.08
CA GLU A 84 -20.02 -5.20 -12.86
C GLU A 84 -19.74 -4.07 -13.87
N ALA A 85 -18.48 -3.80 -14.20
CA ALA A 85 -18.15 -2.81 -15.23
C ALA A 85 -18.69 -3.24 -16.61
N GLN A 86 -18.66 -4.52 -16.94
CA GLN A 86 -19.21 -5.06 -18.19
C GLN A 86 -20.72 -4.93 -18.31
N THR A 87 -21.45 -4.74 -17.20
CA THR A 87 -22.90 -4.42 -17.22
C THR A 87 -23.19 -2.99 -17.67
N GLY A 88 -22.16 -2.14 -17.85
CA GLY A 88 -22.29 -0.74 -18.22
C GLY A 88 -22.25 0.24 -17.06
N LYS A 89 -22.01 -0.25 -15.83
CA LYS A 89 -21.83 0.61 -14.65
C LYS A 89 -20.39 1.11 -14.59
N THR A 90 -20.18 2.32 -14.08
CA THR A 90 -18.87 2.81 -13.65
C THR A 90 -18.56 2.21 -12.28
N VAL A 91 -17.45 1.51 -12.17
CA VAL A 91 -17.06 0.76 -10.96
C VAL A 91 -15.77 1.31 -10.36
N ALA A 92 -15.68 1.41 -9.04
CA ALA A 92 -14.43 1.64 -8.32
C ALA A 92 -14.07 0.43 -7.48
N MET A 93 -12.88 -0.13 -7.67
CA MET A 93 -12.29 -1.09 -6.75
C MET A 93 -11.38 -0.36 -5.76
N VAL A 94 -11.70 -0.41 -4.47
CA VAL A 94 -10.95 0.29 -3.42
C VAL A 94 -9.84 -0.58 -2.83
N CYS A 95 -8.64 0.02 -2.72
CA CYS A 95 -7.46 -0.53 -2.08
C CYS A 95 -6.98 0.41 -0.97
N SER A 96 -6.62 -0.12 0.19
CA SER A 96 -5.95 0.68 1.23
C SER A 96 -4.57 1.11 0.74
N GLY A 97 -4.15 2.31 1.07
CA GLY A 97 -2.89 2.87 0.59
C GLY A 97 -2.94 3.19 -0.90
N ASP A 98 -2.04 2.59 -1.66
CA ASP A 98 -1.94 2.72 -3.11
C ASP A 98 -2.37 1.42 -3.81
N SER A 99 -3.10 1.54 -4.91
CA SER A 99 -3.63 0.38 -5.63
C SER A 99 -2.57 -0.38 -6.46
N GLY A 100 -1.44 0.25 -6.76
CA GLY A 100 -0.30 -0.35 -7.48
C GLY A 100 0.80 -0.92 -6.57
N ILE A 101 0.78 -0.58 -5.25
CA ILE A 101 1.78 -1.04 -4.29
C ILE A 101 1.15 -2.11 -3.39
N TYR A 102 1.36 -3.39 -3.73
CA TYR A 102 0.72 -4.56 -3.10
C TYR A 102 -0.81 -4.50 -3.11
N GLY A 103 -1.38 -3.71 -4.03
CA GLY A 103 -2.81 -3.57 -4.25
C GLY A 103 -3.31 -4.45 -5.40
N MET A 104 -4.53 -4.16 -5.86
CA MET A 104 -5.23 -5.01 -6.84
C MET A 104 -4.98 -4.62 -8.30
N ALA A 105 -4.22 -3.52 -8.58
CA ALA A 105 -4.08 -3.02 -9.94
C ALA A 105 -3.47 -4.05 -10.90
N ALA A 106 -2.38 -4.71 -10.50
CA ALA A 106 -1.75 -5.74 -11.33
C ALA A 106 -2.70 -6.90 -11.63
N LEU A 107 -3.43 -7.38 -10.62
CA LEU A 107 -4.36 -8.50 -10.77
C LEU A 107 -5.54 -8.16 -11.70
N ILE A 108 -6.05 -6.93 -11.65
CA ILE A 108 -7.08 -6.47 -12.61
C ILE A 108 -6.53 -6.53 -14.04
N TYR A 109 -5.33 -6.01 -14.29
CA TYR A 109 -4.74 -6.09 -15.63
C TYR A 109 -4.43 -7.52 -16.08
N GLU A 110 -3.98 -8.38 -15.18
CA GLU A 110 -3.78 -9.82 -15.49
C GLU A 110 -5.09 -10.51 -15.88
N LEU A 111 -6.19 -10.18 -15.20
CA LEU A 111 -7.51 -10.77 -15.49
C LEU A 111 -8.15 -10.21 -16.78
N LEU A 112 -7.92 -8.93 -17.08
CA LEU A 112 -8.36 -8.32 -18.34
C LEU A 112 -7.54 -8.86 -19.54
N GLY A 113 -6.24 -9.11 -19.35
CA GLY A 113 -5.37 -9.58 -20.43
C GLY A 113 -5.42 -8.65 -21.65
N GLU A 114 -5.80 -9.19 -22.81
CA GLU A 114 -5.97 -8.46 -24.06
C GLU A 114 -7.39 -7.86 -24.24
N ASP A 115 -8.28 -8.06 -23.25
CA ASP A 115 -9.65 -7.52 -23.32
C ASP A 115 -9.64 -6.00 -23.09
N THR A 116 -10.00 -5.27 -24.13
CA THR A 116 -10.14 -3.80 -24.12
C THR A 116 -11.59 -3.34 -23.95
N SER A 117 -12.52 -4.23 -23.65
CA SER A 117 -13.93 -3.89 -23.45
C SER A 117 -14.16 -2.98 -22.23
N VAL A 118 -13.33 -3.14 -21.20
CA VAL A 118 -13.34 -2.32 -19.98
C VAL A 118 -12.10 -1.44 -19.95
N GLU A 119 -12.28 -0.12 -19.84
CA GLU A 119 -11.20 0.82 -19.60
C GLU A 119 -10.84 0.80 -18.11
N ALA A 120 -9.73 0.16 -17.75
CA ALA A 120 -9.20 0.14 -16.40
C ALA A 120 -8.27 1.36 -16.18
N GLU A 121 -8.53 2.13 -15.12
CA GLU A 121 -7.70 3.27 -14.72
C GLU A 121 -7.21 3.12 -13.30
N VAL A 122 -5.88 3.12 -13.12
CA VAL A 122 -5.25 3.12 -11.80
C VAL A 122 -5.25 4.53 -11.24
N VAL A 123 -5.88 4.70 -10.08
CA VAL A 123 -5.91 5.97 -9.35
C VAL A 123 -4.99 5.85 -8.13
N PRO A 124 -3.89 6.63 -8.07
CA PRO A 124 -2.91 6.49 -7.01
C PRO A 124 -3.44 6.95 -5.65
N GLY A 125 -2.92 6.34 -4.59
CA GLY A 125 -3.16 6.73 -3.21
C GLY A 125 -1.88 6.85 -2.40
N LEU A 126 -1.96 7.41 -1.18
CA LEU A 126 -0.82 7.47 -0.28
C LEU A 126 -0.53 6.09 0.32
N THR A 127 0.53 5.45 -0.16
CA THR A 127 0.98 4.18 0.40
C THR A 127 1.47 4.33 1.85
N ALA A 128 1.42 3.26 2.62
CA ALA A 128 1.82 3.24 4.03
C ALA A 128 3.29 3.69 4.25
N ALA A 129 4.17 3.49 3.28
CA ALA A 129 5.55 4.01 3.35
C ALA A 129 5.57 5.53 3.46
N CYS A 130 4.78 6.24 2.65
CA CYS A 130 4.70 7.70 2.68
C CYS A 130 3.93 8.19 3.92
N SER A 131 2.72 7.67 4.14
CA SER A 131 1.86 8.13 5.22
C SER A 131 2.40 7.77 6.61
N GLY A 132 2.93 6.56 6.79
CA GLY A 132 3.57 6.14 8.04
C GLY A 132 4.91 6.82 8.28
N GLY A 133 5.69 7.05 7.21
CA GLY A 133 6.93 7.84 7.27
C GLY A 133 6.67 9.26 7.81
N ALA A 134 5.60 9.91 7.34
CA ALA A 134 5.20 11.23 7.82
C ALA A 134 4.81 11.23 9.32
N VAL A 135 4.17 10.17 9.81
CA VAL A 135 3.86 10.02 11.25
C VAL A 135 5.14 9.88 12.09
N LEU A 136 6.15 9.18 11.57
CA LEU A 136 7.44 9.02 12.26
C LEU A 136 8.35 10.24 12.19
N GLY A 137 8.20 11.07 11.17
CA GLY A 137 9.04 12.22 10.89
C GLY A 137 9.52 12.24 9.43
N ALA A 138 10.80 11.95 9.18
CA ALA A 138 11.38 11.92 7.84
C ALA A 138 12.38 10.75 7.67
N PRO A 139 11.96 9.49 7.81
CA PRO A 139 12.88 8.34 7.78
C PRO A 139 13.35 7.95 6.36
N LEU A 140 12.68 8.43 5.31
CA LEU A 140 12.86 7.98 3.92
C LEU A 140 13.46 9.06 3.00
N THR A 141 14.35 9.90 3.53
CA THR A 141 14.96 11.01 2.77
C THR A 141 16.04 10.53 1.79
N HIS A 142 16.59 9.35 1.98
CA HIS A 142 17.49 8.64 1.08
C HIS A 142 16.79 7.46 0.39
N ASP A 143 17.56 6.67 -0.35
CA ASP A 143 17.06 5.47 -1.03
C ASP A 143 16.46 4.47 -0.03
N PHE A 144 15.37 3.87 -0.40
CA PHE A 144 14.66 2.92 0.46
C PHE A 144 14.04 1.78 -0.34
N ALA A 145 13.83 0.67 0.34
CA ALA A 145 13.15 -0.50 -0.18
C ALA A 145 11.83 -0.71 0.55
N VAL A 146 10.76 -1.04 -0.19
CA VAL A 146 9.50 -1.51 0.37
C VAL A 146 9.42 -3.02 0.15
N ILE A 147 9.31 -3.79 1.24
CA ILE A 147 9.33 -5.25 1.21
C ILE A 147 8.11 -5.79 1.98
N SER A 148 7.30 -6.61 1.33
CA SER A 148 6.23 -7.35 2.00
C SER A 148 6.78 -8.63 2.61
N LEU A 149 6.45 -8.88 3.89
CA LEU A 149 6.76 -10.13 4.58
C LEU A 149 5.72 -11.23 4.31
N SER A 150 4.73 -10.98 3.45
CA SER A 150 3.75 -12.00 3.06
C SER A 150 4.39 -13.04 2.13
N ASP A 151 4.46 -14.27 2.58
CA ASP A 151 4.97 -15.43 1.84
C ASP A 151 3.88 -16.22 1.09
N ARG A 152 2.69 -15.65 0.96
CA ARG A 152 1.56 -16.31 0.26
C ARG A 152 1.79 -16.50 -1.23
N LEU A 153 2.39 -15.49 -1.87
CA LEU A 153 2.65 -15.47 -3.32
C LEU A 153 4.15 -15.38 -3.65
N THR A 154 4.98 -15.11 -2.64
CA THR A 154 6.43 -14.97 -2.80
C THR A 154 7.13 -15.91 -1.82
N PRO A 155 7.97 -16.86 -2.28
CA PRO A 155 8.70 -17.76 -1.40
C PRO A 155 9.55 -16.99 -0.37
N TRP A 156 9.63 -17.51 0.85
CA TRP A 156 10.35 -16.87 1.97
C TRP A 156 11.83 -16.63 1.64
N GLU A 157 12.47 -17.56 0.91
CA GLU A 157 13.87 -17.43 0.46
C GLU A 157 14.08 -16.19 -0.40
N LYS A 158 13.10 -15.83 -1.21
CA LYS A 158 13.14 -14.61 -2.05
C LYS A 158 12.96 -13.34 -1.21
N ILE A 159 12.12 -13.40 -0.19
CA ILE A 159 11.96 -12.31 0.79
C ILE A 159 13.28 -12.14 1.58
N THR A 160 13.87 -13.23 2.05
CA THR A 160 15.16 -13.25 2.74
C THR A 160 16.24 -12.55 1.91
N ALA A 161 16.42 -12.96 0.65
CA ALA A 161 17.42 -12.35 -0.24
C ALA A 161 17.21 -10.84 -0.41
N ARG A 162 15.96 -10.38 -0.52
CA ARG A 162 15.64 -8.95 -0.61
C ARG A 162 16.01 -8.18 0.65
N LEU A 163 15.73 -8.75 1.82
CA LEU A 163 16.11 -8.16 3.12
C LEU A 163 17.64 -8.04 3.24
N GLU A 164 18.37 -9.10 2.90
CA GLU A 164 19.85 -9.14 2.94
C GLU A 164 20.46 -8.08 2.01
N HIS A 165 20.03 -8.02 0.75
CA HIS A 165 20.57 -7.05 -0.21
C HIS A 165 20.20 -5.60 0.16
N ALA A 166 19.00 -5.35 0.68
CA ALA A 166 18.62 -4.02 1.14
C ALA A 166 19.48 -3.57 2.34
N ALA A 167 19.75 -4.48 3.29
CA ALA A 167 20.63 -4.21 4.43
C ALA A 167 22.07 -3.96 4.01
N GLN A 168 22.61 -4.79 3.12
CA GLN A 168 23.98 -4.62 2.58
C GLN A 168 24.14 -3.34 1.77
N GLY A 169 23.10 -2.90 1.06
CA GLY A 169 23.05 -1.64 0.32
C GLY A 169 22.83 -0.40 1.20
N ASP A 170 22.71 -0.58 2.52
CA ASP A 170 22.39 0.49 3.49
C ASP A 170 21.12 1.28 3.12
N LEU A 171 20.12 0.62 2.54
CA LEU A 171 18.83 1.21 2.26
C LEU A 171 18.01 1.35 3.56
N SER A 172 17.20 2.41 3.66
CA SER A 172 16.09 2.38 4.61
C SER A 172 15.09 1.32 4.16
N ILE A 173 14.51 0.55 5.08
CA ILE A 173 13.63 -0.56 4.74
C ILE A 173 12.25 -0.33 5.34
N VAL A 174 11.21 -0.44 4.51
CA VAL A 174 9.82 -0.40 4.96
C VAL A 174 9.22 -1.80 4.80
N LEU A 175 8.77 -2.39 5.91
CA LEU A 175 8.15 -3.71 5.90
C LEU A 175 6.63 -3.61 5.94
N TYR A 176 5.99 -4.20 4.95
CA TYR A 176 4.54 -4.39 4.87
C TYR A 176 4.18 -5.80 5.32
N ASN A 177 2.96 -5.98 5.85
CA ASN A 177 2.46 -7.27 6.33
C ASN A 177 3.40 -7.93 7.36
N PRO A 178 3.83 -7.22 8.41
CA PRO A 178 4.84 -7.71 9.34
C PRO A 178 4.37 -8.93 10.13
N LYS A 179 3.06 -9.07 10.35
CA LYS A 179 2.46 -10.17 11.09
C LYS A 179 1.03 -10.41 10.65
N SER A 180 0.59 -11.65 10.67
CA SER A 180 -0.81 -12.04 10.55
C SER A 180 -1.08 -13.28 11.38
N HIS A 181 -2.35 -13.69 11.51
CA HIS A 181 -2.71 -14.90 12.26
C HIS A 181 -1.96 -16.15 11.78
N GLY A 182 -1.84 -16.33 10.46
CA GLY A 182 -1.10 -17.44 9.85
C GLY A 182 0.42 -17.24 9.79
N ARG A 183 0.95 -16.08 10.20
CA ARG A 183 2.36 -15.67 10.11
C ARG A 183 2.79 -14.89 11.35
N PRO A 184 2.77 -15.54 12.54
CA PRO A 184 3.05 -14.85 13.81
C PRO A 184 4.52 -14.42 13.95
N ASP A 185 5.46 -15.13 13.31
CA ASP A 185 6.91 -14.99 13.52
C ASP A 185 7.65 -14.24 12.41
N HIS A 186 6.93 -13.74 11.38
CA HIS A 186 7.59 -13.19 10.19
C HIS A 186 8.40 -11.93 10.48
N LEU A 187 7.92 -11.06 11.38
CA LEU A 187 8.69 -9.88 11.81
C LEU A 187 9.97 -10.29 12.55
N ALA A 188 9.88 -11.23 13.50
CA ALA A 188 11.05 -11.71 14.24
C ALA A 188 12.08 -12.35 13.29
N LYS A 189 11.64 -13.21 12.36
CA LYS A 189 12.52 -13.83 11.35
C LYS A 189 13.19 -12.77 10.46
N ALA A 190 12.46 -11.74 10.03
CA ALA A 190 13.03 -10.64 9.25
C ALA A 190 14.08 -9.88 10.05
N CYS A 191 13.83 -9.59 11.33
CA CYS A 191 14.80 -8.95 12.21
C CYS A 191 16.03 -9.84 12.44
N ASP A 192 15.88 -11.15 12.60
CA ASP A 192 17.01 -12.08 12.74
C ASP A 192 17.91 -12.11 11.48
N ILE A 193 17.32 -11.93 10.30
CA ILE A 193 18.08 -11.78 9.05
C ILE A 193 18.83 -10.45 9.05
N LEU A 194 18.14 -9.34 9.33
CA LEU A 194 18.72 -8.00 9.32
C LEU A 194 19.82 -7.80 10.37
N LEU A 195 19.70 -8.42 11.55
CA LEU A 195 20.71 -8.39 12.63
C LEU A 195 22.06 -9.03 12.26
N LYS A 196 22.13 -9.79 11.15
CA LYS A 196 23.39 -10.30 10.62
C LYS A 196 24.22 -9.22 9.92
N TYR A 197 23.56 -8.14 9.49
CA TYR A 197 24.16 -7.08 8.66
C TYR A 197 24.09 -5.69 9.32
N LEU A 198 23.10 -5.45 10.18
CA LEU A 198 22.83 -4.17 10.81
C LEU A 198 23.09 -4.26 12.34
N PRO A 199 23.55 -3.17 12.96
CA PRO A 199 23.75 -3.13 14.41
C PRO A 199 22.41 -3.28 15.16
N GLU A 200 22.44 -3.91 16.31
CA GLU A 200 21.27 -4.08 17.20
C GLU A 200 20.63 -2.74 17.59
N THR A 201 21.42 -1.69 17.65
CA THR A 201 21.00 -0.31 17.99
C THR A 201 20.42 0.47 16.81
N ARG A 202 20.32 -0.12 15.60
CA ARG A 202 19.76 0.53 14.43
C ARG A 202 18.40 1.12 14.75
N PRO A 203 18.19 2.46 14.53
CA PRO A 203 16.91 3.08 14.81
C PRO A 203 15.81 2.55 13.88
N CYS A 204 14.69 2.21 14.47
CA CYS A 204 13.50 1.70 13.80
C CYS A 204 12.25 2.43 14.28
N GLY A 205 11.18 2.35 13.51
CA GLY A 205 9.88 2.86 13.88
C GLY A 205 8.76 1.92 13.46
N ILE A 206 7.69 1.89 14.22
CA ILE A 206 6.45 1.22 13.87
C ILE A 206 5.32 2.23 13.93
N VAL A 207 4.46 2.22 12.92
CA VAL A 207 3.20 2.95 12.95
C VAL A 207 2.06 1.97 12.82
N ARG A 208 1.09 2.07 13.72
CA ARG A 208 -0.13 1.26 13.74
C ARG A 208 -1.31 2.14 13.35
N ASN A 209 -2.27 1.59 12.61
CA ASN A 209 -3.53 2.26 12.24
C ASN A 209 -3.32 3.64 11.59
N ILE A 210 -2.40 3.73 10.63
CA ILE A 210 -2.09 4.99 9.93
C ILE A 210 -3.38 5.62 9.39
N GLY A 211 -3.65 6.88 9.76
CA GLY A 211 -4.83 7.63 9.30
C GLY A 211 -6.17 7.09 9.81
N ARG A 212 -6.17 6.27 10.87
CA ARG A 212 -7.37 5.65 11.46
C ARG A 212 -7.42 5.90 12.95
N GLU A 213 -8.58 5.60 13.55
CA GLU A 213 -8.71 5.62 15.00
C GLU A 213 -7.69 4.69 15.67
N GLY A 214 -7.10 5.15 16.77
CA GLY A 214 -6.03 4.44 17.46
C GLY A 214 -4.67 4.49 16.75
N GLN A 215 -4.44 5.46 15.84
CA GLN A 215 -3.11 5.68 15.27
C GLN A 215 -2.08 5.88 16.37
N SER A 216 -0.99 5.12 16.28
CA SER A 216 0.13 5.25 17.23
C SER A 216 1.46 5.04 16.54
N LYS A 217 2.54 5.63 17.09
CA LYS A 217 3.92 5.40 16.66
C LYS A 217 4.78 4.93 17.84
N THR A 218 5.72 4.04 17.54
CA THR A 218 6.74 3.61 18.48
C THR A 218 8.10 3.68 17.80
N ILE A 219 9.07 4.36 18.42
CA ILE A 219 10.46 4.39 17.98
C ILE A 219 11.26 3.47 18.90
N LEU A 220 12.07 2.59 18.31
CA LEU A 220 12.77 1.52 19.02
C LEU A 220 14.03 1.13 18.24
N THR A 221 14.84 0.26 18.82
CA THR A 221 16.01 -0.32 18.14
C THR A 221 15.62 -1.58 17.36
N LEU A 222 16.46 -2.01 16.42
CA LEU A 222 16.27 -3.25 15.68
C LEU A 222 16.15 -4.47 16.62
N ARG A 223 16.92 -4.48 17.71
CA ARG A 223 16.82 -5.53 18.74
C ARG A 223 15.45 -5.57 19.39
N GLN A 224 14.92 -4.40 19.77
CA GLN A 224 13.59 -4.29 20.38
C GLN A 224 12.47 -4.59 19.38
N LEU A 225 12.66 -4.22 18.12
CA LEU A 225 11.72 -4.49 17.03
C LEU A 225 11.45 -5.99 16.85
N ARG A 226 12.49 -6.81 17.01
CA ARG A 226 12.41 -8.27 16.88
C ARG A 226 11.31 -8.88 17.76
N ASP A 227 11.17 -8.37 18.98
CA ASP A 227 10.25 -8.90 19.98
C ASP A 227 8.96 -8.07 20.11
N PHE A 228 8.77 -7.10 19.19
CA PHE A 228 7.59 -6.23 19.22
C PHE A 228 6.34 -6.98 18.76
N ASP A 229 5.23 -6.80 19.51
CA ASP A 229 3.94 -7.38 19.14
C ASP A 229 3.23 -6.54 18.06
N ALA A 230 3.64 -6.74 16.82
CA ALA A 230 2.99 -6.16 15.65
C ALA A 230 1.72 -6.92 15.28
N ASP A 231 0.89 -6.28 14.45
CA ASP A 231 -0.27 -6.89 13.82
C ASP A 231 -0.32 -6.54 12.31
N MET A 232 -1.39 -6.91 11.64
CA MET A 232 -1.58 -6.65 10.20
C MET A 232 -1.81 -5.16 9.87
N PHE A 233 -2.06 -4.32 10.86
CA PHE A 233 -2.27 -2.87 10.70
C PHE A 233 -1.01 -2.06 10.99
N CYS A 234 0.11 -2.75 11.25
CA CYS A 234 1.40 -2.15 11.47
C CYS A 234 2.19 -2.01 10.16
N THR A 235 2.90 -0.88 10.03
CA THR A 235 3.96 -0.68 9.05
C THR A 235 5.26 -0.42 9.78
N VAL A 236 6.32 -1.12 9.39
CA VAL A 236 7.62 -1.08 10.09
C VAL A 236 8.63 -0.33 9.22
N PHE A 237 9.45 0.48 9.88
CA PHE A 237 10.50 1.29 9.26
C PHE A 237 11.83 0.97 9.93
N ILE A 238 12.82 0.57 9.15
CA ILE A 238 14.18 0.33 9.62
C ILE A 238 15.08 1.36 8.95
N GLY A 239 15.75 2.17 9.74
CA GLY A 239 16.61 3.23 9.24
C GLY A 239 17.90 2.71 8.59
N ASN A 240 18.58 3.55 7.83
CA ASN A 240 19.93 3.31 7.31
C ASN A 240 21.00 3.75 8.32
N ALA A 241 22.29 3.72 7.94
CA ALA A 241 23.40 4.08 8.83
C ALA A 241 23.35 5.54 9.33
N GLN A 242 22.67 6.42 8.59
CA GLN A 242 22.58 7.84 8.94
C GLN A 242 21.32 8.19 9.75
N THR A 243 20.37 7.28 9.85
CA THR A 243 19.10 7.50 10.55
C THR A 243 19.34 7.77 12.04
N LYS A 244 18.67 8.80 12.55
CA LYS A 244 18.77 9.27 13.93
C LYS A 244 17.37 9.46 14.54
N VAL A 245 17.32 9.47 15.85
CA VAL A 245 16.14 9.90 16.60
C VAL A 245 16.34 11.35 17.03
N LEU A 246 15.56 12.27 16.47
CA LEU A 246 15.65 13.71 16.75
C LEU A 246 14.31 14.21 17.27
N ALA A 247 14.31 14.77 18.47
CA ALA A 247 13.09 15.28 19.13
C ALA A 247 11.91 14.29 19.08
N GLY A 248 12.17 12.99 19.30
CA GLY A 248 11.16 11.94 19.29
C GLY A 248 10.67 11.54 17.89
N ASN A 249 11.39 11.92 16.83
CA ASN A 249 11.10 11.57 15.46
C ASN A 249 12.23 10.73 14.84
N LEU A 250 11.87 9.84 13.93
CA LEU A 250 12.81 9.07 13.14
C LEU A 250 13.19 9.88 11.90
N VAL A 251 14.46 10.22 11.76
CA VAL A 251 14.95 11.13 10.70
C VAL A 251 16.19 10.54 10.05
N THR A 252 16.18 10.48 8.72
CA THR A 252 17.38 10.17 7.93
C THR A 252 17.88 11.48 7.29
N PRO A 253 19.00 12.07 7.77
CA PRO A 253 19.50 13.33 7.22
C PRO A 253 19.87 13.21 5.76
N ARG A 254 19.64 14.28 4.97
CA ARG A 254 19.99 14.33 3.56
C ARG A 254 21.51 14.44 3.32
N GLY A 255 22.27 14.86 4.35
CA GLY A 255 23.72 15.02 4.26
C GLY A 255 24.18 16.42 3.86
N TYR A 256 23.38 17.46 4.10
CA TYR A 256 23.83 18.84 3.97
C TYR A 256 24.99 19.14 4.94
N ARG A 257 26.03 19.86 4.45
CA ARG A 257 27.27 20.05 5.21
C ARG A 257 27.20 21.13 6.30
N ASP A 258 26.26 22.05 6.19
CA ASP A 258 26.19 23.26 7.03
C ASP A 258 24.96 23.32 7.92
N VAL A 259 24.45 22.16 8.37
CA VAL A 259 23.26 22.04 9.21
C VAL A 259 23.59 21.38 10.54
#